data_cc92d5a6345b3d169a340c26d8e7452e
#
_entry.id   cc92d5a6345b3d169a340c26d8e7452e
#
_cell.length_a   1.000
_cell.length_b   1.000
_cell.length_c   1.000
_cell.angle_alpha   90.00
_cell.angle_beta   90.00
_cell.angle_gamma   90.00
#
_symmetry.space_group_name_H-M   'P 1'
#
loop_
_entity.id
_entity.type
_entity.pdbx_description
1 polymer ?
#
loop_
_entity_poly.entity_id
_entity_poly.type
_entity_poly.pdbx_seq_one_letter_code
_entity_poly.pdbx_strand_id
1 'polypeptide(L)'
;LTMFLRPSVAFWVAMGIPISFGGALILLPMLGVTINVLSTFMFIVVLGIVVDDAIIVGENVFRRRIKLNEDNFTSTVKGTMEVMLPVFFGILTTIVVFAPMLDLAGDTGPIWRTFPLTAIPILVFSLIESTTILPAHLNHAGEWFQHRFVKFGKALSAARNYFSEKLYTFIDNKWLPLVEKSIKNRYQTISIFVGVLLISFSLLAGGWVKWQFFPVLEAEEIAIVVDLPEGTPITTTEQVTRIIEEEALKLKRELNTENDKKIISHVLTAVGDQYFSNQEAQNSPTGPTIQATSTPHVGEVVVILTPADSRWGLTGAYDIINI
;
A
#
# COMPACT_ATOMS: atom_id res chain seq x y z
N LEU A 1 -19.17 3.58 5.44
CA LEU A 1 -20.32 2.87 4.83
C LEU A 1 -21.58 3.06 5.64
N THR A 2 -21.68 2.64 6.90
CA THR A 2 -22.91 2.66 7.73
C THR A 2 -23.43 4.06 8.06
N MET A 3 -22.63 5.11 7.93
CA MET A 3 -23.08 6.51 8.11
C MET A 3 -23.90 7.04 6.93
N PHE A 4 -23.67 6.55 5.73
CA PHE A 4 -24.32 7.04 4.51
C PHE A 4 -25.35 6.06 3.95
N LEU A 5 -25.03 4.78 4.00
CA LEU A 5 -25.89 3.70 3.53
C LEU A 5 -26.80 3.17 4.64
N ARG A 6 -27.96 2.60 4.28
CA ARG A 6 -28.73 1.81 5.26
C ARG A 6 -27.90 0.63 5.77
N PRO A 7 -28.02 0.28 7.06
CA PRO A 7 -27.20 -0.79 7.65
C PRO A 7 -27.28 -2.12 6.91
N SER A 8 -28.45 -2.45 6.32
CA SER A 8 -28.61 -3.67 5.52
C SER A 8 -27.79 -3.64 4.23
N VAL A 9 -27.77 -2.51 3.52
CA VAL A 9 -26.97 -2.34 2.30
C VAL A 9 -25.50 -2.31 2.65
N ALA A 10 -25.13 -1.54 3.68
CA ALA A 10 -23.74 -1.45 4.14
C ALA A 10 -23.18 -2.81 4.58
N PHE A 11 -23.99 -3.66 5.21
CA PHE A 11 -23.60 -5.01 5.58
C PHE A 11 -23.28 -5.89 4.35
N TRP A 12 -24.17 -5.89 3.36
CA TRP A 12 -23.97 -6.71 2.16
C TRP A 12 -22.81 -6.20 1.29
N VAL A 13 -22.65 -4.88 1.16
CA VAL A 13 -21.48 -4.27 0.52
C VAL A 13 -20.17 -4.67 1.25
N ALA A 14 -20.19 -4.64 2.59
CA ALA A 14 -19.02 -5.06 3.37
C ALA A 14 -18.72 -6.57 3.23
N MET A 15 -19.75 -7.40 3.05
CA MET A 15 -19.59 -8.84 2.78
C MET A 15 -19.01 -9.13 1.39
N GLY A 16 -19.11 -8.21 0.44
CA GLY A 16 -18.47 -8.29 -0.86
C GLY A 16 -16.93 -8.33 -0.77
N ILE A 17 -16.37 -7.65 0.25
CA ILE A 17 -14.91 -7.63 0.48
C ILE A 17 -14.36 -9.06 0.64
N PRO A 18 -14.75 -9.84 1.67
CA PRO A 18 -14.23 -11.19 1.85
C PRO A 18 -14.55 -12.13 0.68
N ILE A 19 -15.64 -11.89 -0.05
CA ILE A 19 -15.98 -12.69 -1.24
C ILE A 19 -14.98 -12.42 -2.37
N SER A 20 -14.74 -11.15 -2.70
CA SER A 20 -13.80 -10.75 -3.76
C SER A 20 -12.36 -11.18 -3.43
N PHE A 21 -11.93 -10.94 -2.20
CA PHE A 21 -10.59 -11.34 -1.74
C PHE A 21 -10.46 -12.86 -1.63
N GLY A 22 -11.45 -13.55 -1.09
CA GLY A 22 -11.47 -15.01 -1.00
C GLY A 22 -11.39 -15.66 -2.36
N GLY A 23 -12.14 -15.15 -3.36
CA GLY A 23 -12.05 -15.61 -4.74
C GLY A 23 -10.66 -15.40 -5.33
N ALA A 24 -10.05 -14.24 -5.11
CA ALA A 24 -8.70 -13.94 -5.57
C ALA A 24 -7.66 -14.87 -4.92
N LEU A 25 -7.76 -15.12 -3.60
CA LEU A 25 -6.84 -16.01 -2.88
C LEU A 25 -6.78 -17.43 -3.47
N ILE A 26 -7.84 -17.91 -4.13
CA ILE A 26 -7.83 -19.19 -4.83
C ILE A 26 -6.92 -19.15 -6.06
N LEU A 27 -6.85 -18.00 -6.75
CA LEU A 27 -6.05 -17.85 -7.97
C LEU A 27 -4.58 -17.49 -7.70
N LEU A 28 -4.27 -16.81 -6.60
CA LEU A 28 -2.91 -16.35 -6.31
C LEU A 28 -1.84 -17.46 -6.35
N PRO A 29 -2.05 -18.66 -5.77
CA PRO A 29 -1.07 -19.74 -5.86
C PRO A 29 -0.85 -20.24 -7.31
N MET A 30 -1.91 -20.22 -8.13
CA MET A 30 -1.83 -20.60 -9.55
C MET A 30 -1.02 -19.58 -10.37
N LEU A 31 -1.00 -18.32 -9.93
CA LEU A 31 -0.24 -17.23 -10.53
C LEU A 31 1.18 -17.12 -9.95
N GLY A 32 1.56 -18.00 -9.04
CA GLY A 32 2.87 -17.98 -8.38
C GLY A 32 3.04 -16.82 -7.38
N VAL A 33 1.95 -16.20 -6.95
CA VAL A 33 1.99 -15.09 -6.00
C VAL A 33 1.90 -15.62 -4.57
N THR A 34 2.86 -15.22 -3.73
CA THR A 34 2.85 -15.51 -2.30
C THR A 34 2.25 -14.32 -1.51
N ILE A 35 1.74 -14.61 -0.30
CA ILE A 35 1.35 -13.56 0.62
C ILE A 35 2.62 -12.98 1.24
N ASN A 36 2.96 -11.77 0.85
CA ASN A 36 4.12 -11.01 1.32
C ASN A 36 3.74 -9.54 1.54
N VAL A 37 4.69 -8.70 1.93
CA VAL A 37 4.46 -7.27 2.19
C VAL A 37 3.87 -6.56 0.98
N LEU A 38 4.35 -6.85 -0.24
CA LEU A 38 3.89 -6.20 -1.47
C LEU A 38 2.46 -6.60 -1.84
N SER A 39 2.15 -7.90 -1.79
CA SER A 39 0.79 -8.40 -2.04
C SER A 39 -0.19 -7.90 -0.97
N THR A 40 0.23 -7.84 0.31
CA THR A 40 -0.58 -7.30 1.40
C THR A 40 -0.85 -5.81 1.22
N PHE A 41 0.17 -5.03 0.82
CA PHE A 41 0.01 -3.62 0.45
C PHE A 41 -1.00 -3.46 -0.69
N MET A 42 -0.91 -4.32 -1.70
CA MET A 42 -1.84 -4.30 -2.83
C MET A 42 -3.27 -4.64 -2.41
N PHE A 43 -3.46 -5.56 -1.45
CA PHE A 43 -4.78 -5.81 -0.86
C PHE A 43 -5.38 -4.55 -0.26
N ILE A 44 -4.60 -3.76 0.47
CA ILE A 44 -5.07 -2.51 1.08
C ILE A 44 -5.44 -1.48 0.00
N VAL A 45 -4.62 -1.33 -1.04
CA VAL A 45 -4.88 -0.39 -2.14
C VAL A 45 -6.16 -0.75 -2.89
N VAL A 46 -6.32 -2.01 -3.25
CA VAL A 46 -7.49 -2.48 -4.03
C VAL A 46 -8.76 -2.51 -3.19
N LEU A 47 -8.65 -2.63 -1.87
CA LEU A 47 -9.80 -2.63 -0.96
C LEU A 47 -10.73 -1.41 -1.20
N GLY A 48 -10.14 -0.22 -1.38
CA GLY A 48 -10.91 0.99 -1.65
C GLY A 48 -11.69 0.87 -2.96
N ILE A 49 -11.07 0.38 -4.01
CA ILE A 49 -11.68 0.23 -5.35
C ILE A 49 -12.83 -0.77 -5.31
N VAL A 50 -12.62 -1.93 -4.69
CA VAL A 50 -13.64 -2.99 -4.53
C VAL A 50 -14.89 -2.47 -3.81
N VAL A 51 -14.68 -1.68 -2.76
CA VAL A 51 -15.79 -1.13 -1.96
C VAL A 51 -16.58 -0.10 -2.75
N ASP A 52 -15.91 0.75 -3.54
CA ASP A 52 -16.55 1.82 -4.30
C ASP A 52 -17.52 1.26 -5.36
N ASP A 53 -17.15 0.21 -6.07
CA ASP A 53 -17.99 -0.45 -7.06
C ASP A 53 -19.28 -1.01 -6.42
N ALA A 54 -19.12 -1.70 -5.30
CA ALA A 54 -20.26 -2.24 -4.55
C ALA A 54 -21.17 -1.15 -3.96
N ILE A 55 -20.62 -0.01 -3.55
CA ILE A 55 -21.39 1.16 -3.07
C ILE A 55 -22.24 1.71 -4.20
N ILE A 56 -21.68 1.91 -5.39
CA ILE A 56 -22.40 2.47 -6.55
C ILE A 56 -23.62 1.61 -6.89
N VAL A 57 -23.44 0.29 -6.97
CA VAL A 57 -24.54 -0.64 -7.23
C VAL A 57 -25.57 -0.62 -6.10
N GLY A 58 -25.14 -0.73 -4.85
CA GLY A 58 -26.00 -0.74 -3.68
C GLY A 58 -26.81 0.54 -3.52
N GLU A 59 -26.20 1.70 -3.75
CA GLU A 59 -26.87 2.99 -3.67
C GLU A 59 -27.90 3.16 -4.79
N ASN A 60 -27.58 2.76 -6.02
CA ASN A 60 -28.50 2.90 -7.14
C ASN A 60 -29.72 1.99 -7.00
N VAL A 61 -29.54 0.75 -6.59
CA VAL A 61 -30.64 -0.18 -6.26
C VAL A 61 -31.54 0.43 -5.18
N PHE A 62 -30.92 0.95 -4.12
CA PHE A 62 -31.64 1.58 -3.03
C PHE A 62 -32.39 2.85 -3.45
N ARG A 63 -31.77 3.71 -4.24
CA ARG A 63 -32.38 4.92 -4.79
C ARG A 63 -33.66 4.59 -5.59
N ARG A 64 -33.61 3.57 -6.44
CA ARG A 64 -34.78 3.13 -7.21
C ARG A 64 -35.91 2.63 -6.31
N ARG A 65 -35.55 1.81 -5.31
CA ARG A 65 -36.55 1.26 -4.36
C ARG A 65 -37.27 2.35 -3.58
N ILE A 66 -36.57 3.38 -3.13
CA ILE A 66 -37.17 4.43 -2.26
C ILE A 66 -37.75 5.59 -3.08
N LYS A 67 -37.01 6.12 -4.05
CA LYS A 67 -37.44 7.32 -4.79
C LYS A 67 -38.44 6.99 -5.90
N LEU A 68 -38.31 5.84 -6.55
CA LEU A 68 -39.21 5.42 -7.63
C LEU A 68 -40.26 4.44 -7.17
N ASN A 69 -40.26 4.04 -5.89
CA ASN A 69 -41.20 3.11 -5.27
C ASN A 69 -41.35 1.78 -6.05
N GLU A 70 -40.25 1.30 -6.63
CA GLU A 70 -40.22 0.02 -7.33
C GLU A 70 -40.13 -1.15 -6.34
N ASP A 71 -40.67 -2.31 -6.73
CA ASP A 71 -40.55 -3.55 -5.97
C ASP A 71 -39.08 -4.02 -5.85
N ASN A 72 -38.82 -4.93 -4.91
CA ASN A 72 -37.46 -5.38 -4.60
C ASN A 72 -36.75 -5.94 -5.82
N PHE A 73 -37.39 -6.80 -6.59
CA PHE A 73 -36.79 -7.44 -7.76
C PHE A 73 -36.49 -6.44 -8.87
N THR A 74 -37.49 -5.64 -9.26
CA THR A 74 -37.38 -4.63 -10.32
C THR A 74 -36.29 -3.58 -9.98
N SER A 75 -36.33 -3.05 -8.74
CA SER A 75 -35.31 -2.07 -8.28
C SER A 75 -33.89 -2.64 -8.31
N THR A 76 -33.74 -3.92 -7.96
CA THR A 76 -32.45 -4.60 -7.97
C THR A 76 -31.92 -4.79 -9.38
N VAL A 77 -32.73 -5.37 -10.27
CA VAL A 77 -32.30 -5.65 -11.65
C VAL A 77 -32.01 -4.35 -12.40
N LYS A 78 -32.97 -3.42 -12.44
CA LYS A 78 -32.78 -2.16 -13.16
C LYS A 78 -31.69 -1.29 -12.54
N GLY A 79 -31.60 -1.25 -11.20
CA GLY A 79 -30.60 -0.46 -10.49
C GLY A 79 -29.18 -0.95 -10.78
N THR A 80 -28.99 -2.26 -10.85
CA THR A 80 -27.68 -2.85 -11.23
C THR A 80 -27.38 -2.58 -12.69
N MET A 81 -28.33 -2.81 -13.60
CA MET A 81 -28.11 -2.61 -15.04
C MET A 81 -27.76 -1.17 -15.42
N GLU A 82 -28.33 -0.17 -14.74
CA GLU A 82 -28.03 1.24 -15.01
C GLU A 82 -26.57 1.61 -14.74
N VAL A 83 -25.96 1.01 -13.74
CA VAL A 83 -24.58 1.32 -13.31
C VAL A 83 -23.57 0.27 -13.74
N MET A 84 -24.00 -0.85 -14.29
CA MET A 84 -23.15 -1.95 -14.71
C MET A 84 -22.07 -1.52 -15.71
N LEU A 85 -22.46 -0.71 -16.71
CA LEU A 85 -21.54 -0.27 -17.74
C LEU A 85 -20.44 0.66 -17.22
N PRO A 86 -20.74 1.71 -16.45
CA PRO A 86 -19.71 2.52 -15.76
C PRO A 86 -18.80 1.71 -14.85
N VAL A 87 -19.34 0.80 -14.04
CA VAL A 87 -18.56 -0.07 -13.13
C VAL A 87 -17.62 -0.97 -13.93
N PHE A 88 -18.13 -1.65 -14.97
CA PHE A 88 -17.32 -2.49 -15.84
C PHE A 88 -16.14 -1.73 -16.47
N PHE A 89 -16.40 -0.57 -17.06
CA PHE A 89 -15.33 0.24 -17.66
C PHE A 89 -14.37 0.83 -16.62
N GLY A 90 -14.84 1.16 -15.43
CA GLY A 90 -14.00 1.60 -14.31
C GLY A 90 -12.98 0.52 -13.93
N ILE A 91 -13.45 -0.70 -13.70
CA ILE A 91 -12.59 -1.85 -13.40
C ILE A 91 -11.64 -2.17 -14.57
N LEU A 92 -12.18 -2.21 -15.80
CA LEU A 92 -11.37 -2.47 -16.99
C LEU A 92 -10.24 -1.44 -17.14
N THR A 93 -10.54 -0.16 -16.95
CA THR A 93 -9.52 0.90 -16.98
C THR A 93 -8.45 0.68 -15.93
N THR A 94 -8.82 0.29 -14.73
CA THR A 94 -7.88 -0.01 -13.64
C THR A 94 -6.99 -1.21 -14.00
N ILE A 95 -7.56 -2.28 -14.58
CA ILE A 95 -6.80 -3.44 -15.07
C ILE A 95 -5.80 -3.03 -16.14
N VAL A 96 -6.23 -2.19 -17.12
CA VAL A 96 -5.37 -1.70 -18.21
C VAL A 96 -4.21 -0.86 -17.66
N VAL A 97 -4.42 -0.07 -16.60
CA VAL A 97 -3.36 0.71 -15.94
C VAL A 97 -2.33 -0.20 -15.26
N PHE A 98 -2.76 -1.30 -14.66
CA PHE A 98 -1.85 -2.26 -14.04
C PHE A 98 -1.15 -3.20 -15.05
N ALA A 99 -1.75 -3.47 -16.20
CA ALA A 99 -1.26 -4.43 -17.16
C ALA A 99 0.21 -4.21 -17.61
N PRO A 100 0.69 -2.97 -17.88
CA PRO A 100 2.08 -2.75 -18.26
C PRO A 100 3.11 -3.21 -17.22
N MET A 101 2.72 -3.25 -15.93
CA MET A 101 3.63 -3.71 -14.87
C MET A 101 3.90 -5.22 -14.93
N LEU A 102 3.11 -5.99 -15.69
CA LEU A 102 3.34 -7.43 -15.91
C LEU A 102 4.57 -7.70 -16.77
N ASP A 103 4.95 -6.77 -17.63
CA ASP A 103 6.02 -6.96 -18.62
C ASP A 103 7.29 -6.13 -18.30
N LEU A 104 7.41 -5.64 -17.08
CA LEU A 104 8.61 -4.94 -16.66
C LEU A 104 9.79 -5.91 -16.60
N ALA A 105 10.83 -5.59 -17.39
CA ALA A 105 12.08 -6.33 -17.44
C ALA A 105 13.07 -5.85 -16.37
N GLY A 106 14.11 -6.65 -16.11
CA GLY A 106 15.19 -6.34 -15.18
C GLY A 106 14.97 -6.93 -13.78
N ASP A 107 15.95 -6.70 -12.91
CA ASP A 107 16.04 -7.32 -11.59
C ASP A 107 14.87 -6.95 -10.66
N THR A 108 14.25 -5.79 -10.86
CA THR A 108 13.06 -5.34 -10.13
C THR A 108 11.74 -5.84 -10.74
N GLY A 109 11.78 -6.50 -11.90
CA GLY A 109 10.60 -7.00 -12.61
C GLY A 109 9.67 -7.86 -11.73
N PRO A 110 10.18 -8.85 -10.99
CA PRO A 110 9.37 -9.69 -10.10
C PRO A 110 8.60 -8.88 -9.03
N ILE A 111 9.22 -7.83 -8.49
CA ILE A 111 8.60 -6.92 -7.51
C ILE A 111 7.37 -6.26 -8.14
N TRP A 112 7.53 -5.65 -9.30
CA TRP A 112 6.48 -4.92 -10.00
C TRP A 112 5.35 -5.82 -10.48
N ARG A 113 5.65 -7.04 -10.92
CA ARG A 113 4.65 -8.04 -11.34
C ARG A 113 3.74 -8.48 -10.20
N THR A 114 4.20 -8.44 -8.96
CA THR A 114 3.38 -8.81 -7.79
C THR A 114 2.13 -7.93 -7.67
N PHE A 115 2.22 -6.64 -8.02
CA PHE A 115 1.09 -5.71 -7.94
C PHE A 115 -0.09 -6.11 -8.85
N PRO A 116 0.08 -6.19 -10.18
CA PRO A 116 -1.01 -6.59 -11.08
C PRO A 116 -1.47 -8.03 -10.84
N LEU A 117 -0.56 -8.97 -10.58
CA LEU A 117 -0.92 -10.35 -10.31
C LEU A 117 -1.76 -10.51 -9.04
N THR A 118 -1.67 -9.58 -8.10
CA THR A 118 -2.52 -9.53 -6.92
C THR A 118 -3.81 -8.76 -7.21
N ALA A 119 -3.73 -7.59 -7.84
CA ALA A 119 -4.85 -6.69 -8.05
C ALA A 119 -5.89 -7.22 -9.04
N ILE A 120 -5.44 -7.72 -10.19
CA ILE A 120 -6.33 -8.12 -11.29
C ILE A 120 -7.32 -9.22 -10.86
N PRO A 121 -6.90 -10.31 -10.19
CA PRO A 121 -7.84 -11.30 -9.67
C PRO A 121 -8.88 -10.71 -8.72
N ILE A 122 -8.47 -9.83 -7.79
CA ILE A 122 -9.40 -9.20 -6.85
C ILE A 122 -10.43 -8.35 -7.60
N LEU A 123 -10.00 -7.55 -8.59
CA LEU A 123 -10.88 -6.71 -9.39
C LEU A 123 -11.86 -7.52 -10.24
N VAL A 124 -11.43 -8.66 -10.79
CA VAL A 124 -12.32 -9.57 -11.53
C VAL A 124 -13.39 -10.16 -10.61
N PHE A 125 -13.00 -10.63 -9.43
CA PHE A 125 -13.97 -11.16 -8.46
C PHE A 125 -14.87 -10.05 -7.89
N SER A 126 -14.37 -8.82 -7.74
CA SER A 126 -15.17 -7.65 -7.35
C SER A 126 -16.24 -7.34 -8.41
N LEU A 127 -15.89 -7.42 -9.69
CA LEU A 127 -16.86 -7.23 -10.76
C LEU A 127 -17.97 -8.29 -10.71
N ILE A 128 -17.60 -9.56 -10.53
CA ILE A 128 -18.58 -10.64 -10.39
C ILE A 128 -19.44 -10.43 -9.15
N GLU A 129 -18.83 -10.08 -8.04
CA GLU A 129 -19.54 -9.83 -6.78
C GLU A 129 -20.54 -8.67 -6.91
N SER A 130 -20.09 -7.50 -7.35
CA SER A 130 -20.92 -6.29 -7.42
C SER A 130 -22.04 -6.38 -8.44
N THR A 131 -21.87 -7.15 -9.51
CA THR A 131 -22.88 -7.28 -10.58
C THR A 131 -23.81 -8.47 -10.43
N THR A 132 -23.44 -9.51 -9.68
CA THR A 132 -24.24 -10.74 -9.55
C THR A 132 -24.59 -11.08 -8.10
N ILE A 133 -23.59 -11.20 -7.23
CA ILE A 133 -23.77 -11.69 -5.85
C ILE A 133 -24.45 -10.61 -4.99
N LEU A 134 -23.93 -9.39 -5.02
CA LEU A 134 -24.51 -8.28 -4.26
C LEU A 134 -25.96 -7.99 -4.62
N PRO A 135 -26.36 -7.88 -5.90
CA PRO A 135 -27.77 -7.72 -6.26
C PRO A 135 -28.66 -8.84 -5.76
N ALA A 136 -28.22 -10.10 -5.84
CA ALA A 136 -28.99 -11.23 -5.32
C ALA A 136 -29.27 -11.10 -3.82
N HIS A 137 -28.29 -10.65 -3.05
CA HIS A 137 -28.46 -10.39 -1.60
C HIS A 137 -29.33 -9.17 -1.32
N LEU A 138 -29.19 -8.10 -2.10
CA LEU A 138 -29.98 -6.87 -1.93
C LEU A 138 -31.47 -7.10 -2.21
N ASN A 139 -31.82 -8.03 -3.08
CA ASN A 139 -33.20 -8.41 -3.32
C ASN A 139 -33.92 -8.89 -2.04
N HIS A 140 -33.24 -9.63 -1.18
CA HIS A 140 -33.75 -10.18 0.07
C HIS A 140 -33.34 -9.41 1.33
N ALA A 141 -32.56 -8.34 1.21
CA ALA A 141 -31.91 -7.64 2.33
C ALA A 141 -32.91 -7.01 3.32
N GLY A 142 -34.10 -6.66 2.89
CA GLY A 142 -35.12 -6.00 3.73
C GLY A 142 -35.70 -6.90 4.80
N GLU A 143 -35.93 -8.16 4.52
CA GLU A 143 -36.64 -9.08 5.40
C GLU A 143 -35.78 -9.66 6.52
N TRP A 144 -34.55 -10.04 6.19
CA TRP A 144 -33.62 -10.67 7.13
C TRP A 144 -33.10 -9.72 8.21
N PHE A 145 -32.80 -8.46 7.84
CA PHE A 145 -32.19 -7.49 8.73
C PHE A 145 -33.19 -6.86 9.72
N GLN A 146 -34.45 -6.72 9.33
CA GLN A 146 -35.50 -6.14 10.19
C GLN A 146 -35.78 -6.97 11.44
N HIS A 147 -35.66 -8.30 11.37
CA HIS A 147 -35.94 -9.18 12.51
C HIS A 147 -34.78 -9.29 13.53
N ARG A 148 -33.52 -9.11 13.13
CA ARG A 148 -32.38 -9.46 13.99
C ARG A 148 -31.73 -8.25 14.69
N PHE A 149 -31.81 -7.04 14.15
CA PHE A 149 -31.04 -5.88 14.61
C PHE A 149 -31.88 -4.62 14.92
N VAL A 150 -33.12 -4.75 15.31
CA VAL A 150 -34.05 -3.62 15.54
C VAL A 150 -33.55 -2.62 16.59
N LYS A 151 -32.92 -3.07 17.68
CA LYS A 151 -32.43 -2.17 18.75
C LYS A 151 -31.15 -1.41 18.35
N PHE A 152 -30.21 -2.07 17.68
CA PHE A 152 -28.98 -1.44 17.20
C PHE A 152 -29.22 -0.49 16.03
N GLY A 153 -30.18 -0.84 15.17
CA GLY A 153 -30.58 -0.03 14.02
C GLY A 153 -31.21 1.33 14.41
N LYS A 154 -31.89 1.44 15.55
CA LYS A 154 -32.49 2.73 15.99
C LYS A 154 -31.44 3.74 16.44
N ALA A 155 -30.45 3.36 17.20
CA ALA A 155 -29.37 4.26 17.63
C ALA A 155 -28.49 4.70 16.43
N LEU A 156 -28.17 3.76 15.54
CA LEU A 156 -27.38 4.03 14.34
C LEU A 156 -28.18 4.90 13.33
N SER A 157 -29.49 4.72 13.24
CA SER A 157 -30.33 5.53 12.35
C SER A 157 -30.45 6.99 12.81
N ALA A 158 -30.46 7.26 14.11
CA ALA A 158 -30.48 8.62 14.65
C ALA A 158 -29.17 9.37 14.32
N ALA A 159 -28.03 8.74 14.57
CA ALA A 159 -26.71 9.31 14.23
C ALA A 159 -26.57 9.53 12.71
N ARG A 160 -27.01 8.55 11.90
CA ARG A 160 -27.01 8.67 10.44
C ARG A 160 -27.88 9.82 9.96
N ASN A 161 -29.13 9.95 10.46
CA ASN A 161 -30.03 11.00 10.03
C ASN A 161 -29.45 12.38 10.36
N TYR A 162 -28.86 12.56 11.55
CA TYR A 162 -28.18 13.79 11.90
C TYR A 162 -27.02 14.14 10.96
N PHE A 163 -26.20 13.14 10.60
CA PHE A 163 -25.08 13.33 9.68
C PHE A 163 -25.58 13.61 8.25
N SER A 164 -26.60 12.90 7.83
CA SER A 164 -27.22 13.05 6.51
C SER A 164 -27.86 14.43 6.34
N GLU A 165 -28.60 14.92 7.34
CA GLU A 165 -29.19 16.27 7.31
C GLU A 165 -28.12 17.36 7.25
N LYS A 166 -27.04 17.23 8.02
CA LYS A 166 -25.91 18.18 7.94
C LYS A 166 -25.21 18.13 6.59
N LEU A 167 -25.04 16.94 6.02
CA LEU A 167 -24.45 16.77 4.70
C LEU A 167 -25.32 17.39 3.61
N TYR A 168 -26.62 17.13 3.61
CA TYR A 168 -27.55 17.76 2.65
C TYR A 168 -27.57 19.28 2.81
N THR A 169 -27.61 19.78 4.03
CA THR A 169 -27.52 21.23 4.30
C THR A 169 -26.23 21.84 3.78
N PHE A 170 -25.09 21.13 3.93
CA PHE A 170 -23.81 21.57 3.38
C PHE A 170 -23.83 21.55 1.84
N ILE A 171 -24.38 20.49 1.25
CA ILE A 171 -24.49 20.34 -0.21
C ILE A 171 -25.33 21.49 -0.78
N ASP A 172 -26.52 21.70 -0.24
CA ASP A 172 -27.47 22.69 -0.78
C ASP A 172 -26.99 24.12 -0.55
N ASN A 173 -26.45 24.44 0.63
CA ASN A 173 -26.13 25.81 1.00
C ASN A 173 -24.69 26.25 0.63
N LYS A 174 -23.74 25.31 0.46
CA LYS A 174 -22.34 25.64 0.18
C LYS A 174 -21.84 25.01 -1.09
N TRP A 175 -22.04 23.71 -1.25
CA TRP A 175 -21.44 22.98 -2.36
C TRP A 175 -22.12 23.30 -3.69
N LEU A 176 -23.44 23.25 -3.76
CA LEU A 176 -24.19 23.55 -4.97
C LEU A 176 -23.92 24.95 -5.50
N PRO A 177 -24.00 26.03 -4.68
CA PRO A 177 -23.63 27.39 -5.14
C PRO A 177 -22.18 27.52 -5.59
N LEU A 178 -21.24 26.77 -4.96
CA LEU A 178 -19.84 26.73 -5.39
C LEU A 178 -19.70 26.10 -6.79
N VAL A 179 -20.37 24.97 -7.02
CA VAL A 179 -20.38 24.30 -8.33
C VAL A 179 -21.00 25.21 -9.40
N GLU A 180 -22.14 25.83 -9.13
CA GLU A 180 -22.79 26.78 -10.05
C GLU A 180 -21.86 27.95 -10.39
N LYS A 181 -21.22 28.55 -9.37
CA LYS A 181 -20.23 29.63 -9.57
C LYS A 181 -19.04 29.16 -10.40
N SER A 182 -18.56 27.95 -10.17
CA SER A 182 -17.44 27.35 -10.91
C SER A 182 -17.78 27.13 -12.38
N ILE A 183 -18.98 26.65 -12.67
CA ILE A 183 -19.47 26.43 -14.04
C ILE A 183 -19.68 27.79 -14.74
N LYS A 184 -20.27 28.77 -14.04
CA LYS A 184 -20.48 30.12 -14.58
C LYS A 184 -19.16 30.81 -14.92
N ASN A 185 -18.16 30.66 -14.06
CA ASN A 185 -16.83 31.25 -14.20
C ASN A 185 -15.79 30.21 -14.65
N ARG A 186 -16.14 29.39 -15.65
CA ARG A 186 -15.33 28.23 -16.10
C ARG A 186 -13.86 28.55 -16.38
N TYR A 187 -13.58 29.68 -17.01
CA TYR A 187 -12.19 30.08 -17.34
C TYR A 187 -11.39 30.42 -16.09
N GLN A 188 -11.98 31.11 -15.11
CA GLN A 188 -11.34 31.38 -13.83
C GLN A 188 -11.07 30.09 -13.05
N THR A 189 -12.04 29.18 -13.04
CA THR A 189 -11.90 27.88 -12.41
C THR A 189 -10.77 27.09 -13.03
N ILE A 190 -10.72 26.98 -14.35
CA ILE A 190 -9.63 26.30 -15.06
C ILE A 190 -8.28 26.96 -14.74
N SER A 191 -8.21 28.31 -14.77
CA SER A 191 -6.97 29.04 -14.48
C SER A 191 -6.46 28.78 -13.07
N ILE A 192 -7.36 28.65 -12.08
CA ILE A 192 -6.99 28.30 -10.69
C ILE A 192 -6.38 26.89 -10.65
N PHE A 193 -7.03 25.90 -11.27
CA PHE A 193 -6.52 24.53 -11.28
C PHE A 193 -5.18 24.41 -12.03
N VAL A 194 -5.03 25.09 -13.17
CA VAL A 194 -3.76 25.17 -13.89
C VAL A 194 -2.68 25.84 -13.03
N GLY A 195 -3.03 26.93 -12.34
CA GLY A 195 -2.12 27.61 -11.42
C GLY A 195 -1.65 26.70 -10.28
N VAL A 196 -2.57 25.95 -9.64
CA VAL A 196 -2.23 24.97 -8.62
C VAL A 196 -1.32 23.86 -9.18
N LEU A 197 -1.63 23.37 -10.39
CA LEU A 197 -0.80 22.36 -11.06
C LEU A 197 0.62 22.87 -11.31
N LEU A 198 0.76 24.09 -11.84
CA LEU A 198 2.07 24.70 -12.10
C LEU A 198 2.87 24.92 -10.80
N ILE A 199 2.21 25.35 -9.73
CA ILE A 199 2.84 25.47 -8.40
C ILE A 199 3.32 24.11 -7.91
N SER A 200 2.51 23.06 -8.04
CA SER A 200 2.88 21.70 -7.63
C SER A 200 4.11 21.18 -8.40
N PHE A 201 4.14 21.39 -9.72
CA PHE A 201 5.32 21.07 -10.53
C PHE A 201 6.55 21.90 -10.17
N SER A 202 6.35 23.19 -9.85
CA SER A 202 7.43 24.08 -9.44
C SER A 202 8.06 23.61 -8.11
N LEU A 203 7.26 23.11 -7.17
CA LEU A 203 7.76 22.56 -5.90
C LEU A 203 8.61 21.29 -6.12
N LEU A 204 8.21 20.44 -7.06
CA LEU A 204 9.02 19.28 -7.46
C LEU A 204 10.32 19.71 -8.15
N ALA A 205 10.22 20.57 -9.16
CA ALA A 205 11.37 21.06 -9.93
C ALA A 205 12.34 21.91 -9.08
N GLY A 206 11.81 22.63 -8.10
CA GLY A 206 12.59 23.45 -7.16
C GLY A 206 13.27 22.65 -6.05
N GLY A 207 13.09 21.32 -6.03
CA GLY A 207 13.72 20.43 -5.03
C GLY A 207 13.13 20.52 -3.61
N TRP A 208 12.02 21.27 -3.42
CA TRP A 208 11.32 21.30 -2.14
C TRP A 208 10.72 19.94 -1.77
N VAL A 209 10.24 19.19 -2.77
CA VAL A 209 9.82 17.81 -2.62
C VAL A 209 10.91 16.94 -3.24
N LYS A 210 11.66 16.22 -2.40
CA LYS A 210 12.70 15.31 -2.86
C LYS A 210 12.04 14.08 -3.47
N TRP A 211 12.39 13.76 -4.71
CA TRP A 211 11.98 12.53 -5.37
C TRP A 211 12.90 11.39 -4.94
N GLN A 212 12.35 10.38 -4.31
CA GLN A 212 13.04 9.12 -4.03
C GLN A 212 12.13 7.97 -4.47
N PHE A 213 12.68 7.04 -5.23
CA PHE A 213 11.91 5.90 -5.75
C PHE A 213 11.55 4.90 -4.64
N PHE A 214 12.51 4.58 -3.80
CA PHE A 214 12.29 3.87 -2.54
C PHE A 214 12.67 4.77 -1.37
N PRO A 215 11.88 4.75 -0.28
CA PRO A 215 12.30 5.43 0.94
C PRO A 215 13.61 4.80 1.42
N VAL A 216 14.52 5.64 1.86
CA VAL A 216 15.71 5.15 2.55
C VAL A 216 15.25 4.57 3.88
N LEU A 217 15.38 3.26 4.00
CA LEU A 217 15.14 2.58 5.26
C LEU A 217 16.40 2.73 6.11
N GLU A 218 16.22 3.16 7.35
CA GLU A 218 17.30 3.17 8.32
C GLU A 218 17.82 1.74 8.54
N ALA A 219 19.05 1.48 8.12
CA ALA A 219 19.66 0.19 8.33
C ALA A 219 20.01 -0.02 9.81
N GLU A 220 19.85 -1.22 10.28
CA GLU A 220 20.28 -1.63 11.62
C GLU A 220 21.69 -2.25 11.59
N GLU A 221 22.18 -2.55 10.40
CA GLU A 221 23.48 -3.16 10.16
C GLU A 221 24.24 -2.40 9.07
N ILE A 222 25.52 -2.20 9.27
CA ILE A 222 26.45 -1.63 8.27
C ILE A 222 27.55 -2.63 8.06
N ALA A 223 27.59 -3.26 6.88
CA ALA A 223 28.60 -4.23 6.51
C ALA A 223 29.75 -3.55 5.74
N ILE A 224 30.95 -3.69 6.22
CA ILE A 224 32.19 -3.24 5.58
C ILE A 224 32.85 -4.47 4.99
N VAL A 225 32.77 -4.61 3.68
CA VAL A 225 33.31 -5.75 2.94
C VAL A 225 34.78 -5.53 2.62
N VAL A 226 35.60 -6.52 2.93
CA VAL A 226 37.03 -6.58 2.58
C VAL A 226 37.22 -7.65 1.52
N ASP A 227 37.64 -7.25 0.34
CA ASP A 227 37.95 -8.15 -0.76
C ASP A 227 39.37 -7.83 -1.26
N LEU A 228 40.29 -8.75 -1.01
CA LEU A 228 41.70 -8.65 -1.38
C LEU A 228 41.97 -9.50 -2.63
N PRO A 229 43.09 -9.26 -3.36
CA PRO A 229 43.42 -10.07 -4.52
C PRO A 229 43.47 -11.57 -4.21
N GLU A 230 43.00 -12.39 -5.14
CA GLU A 230 43.02 -13.84 -5.03
C GLU A 230 44.46 -14.34 -4.75
N GLY A 231 44.59 -15.29 -3.83
CA GLY A 231 45.87 -15.79 -3.38
C GLY A 231 46.47 -15.06 -2.16
N THR A 232 45.81 -14.02 -1.65
CA THR A 232 46.21 -13.35 -0.41
C THR A 232 46.08 -14.32 0.78
N PRO A 233 47.13 -14.47 1.61
CA PRO A 233 47.07 -15.30 2.80
C PRO A 233 46.04 -14.79 3.80
N ILE A 234 45.34 -15.69 4.50
CA ILE A 234 44.33 -15.35 5.51
C ILE A 234 44.84 -14.43 6.62
N THR A 235 46.13 -14.55 6.95
CA THR A 235 46.79 -13.69 7.94
C THR A 235 46.84 -12.22 7.52
N THR A 236 46.94 -11.94 6.22
CA THR A 236 46.90 -10.57 5.69
C THR A 236 45.49 -10.03 5.74
N THR A 237 44.49 -10.85 5.40
CA THR A 237 43.07 -10.48 5.51
C THR A 237 42.69 -10.19 6.96
N GLU A 238 43.18 -11.02 7.90
CA GLU A 238 43.00 -10.81 9.34
C GLU A 238 43.59 -9.47 9.81
N GLN A 239 44.76 -9.10 9.33
CA GLN A 239 45.40 -7.83 9.67
C GLN A 239 44.56 -6.63 9.19
N VAL A 240 44.05 -6.69 7.96
CA VAL A 240 43.23 -5.61 7.38
C VAL A 240 41.89 -5.50 8.11
N THR A 241 41.20 -6.60 8.31
CA THR A 241 39.91 -6.60 9.03
C THR A 241 40.07 -6.13 10.47
N ARG A 242 41.20 -6.45 11.14
CA ARG A 242 41.47 -5.99 12.50
C ARG A 242 41.67 -4.48 12.60
N ILE A 243 42.32 -3.87 11.61
CA ILE A 243 42.47 -2.40 11.55
C ILE A 243 41.08 -1.74 11.44
N ILE A 244 40.20 -2.27 10.58
CA ILE A 244 38.84 -1.78 10.41
C ILE A 244 38.01 -1.98 11.68
N GLU A 245 38.15 -3.13 12.34
CA GLU A 245 37.51 -3.43 13.62
C GLU A 245 37.91 -2.43 14.72
N GLU A 246 39.20 -2.13 14.81
CA GLU A 246 39.72 -1.16 15.80
C GLU A 246 39.16 0.23 15.60
N GLU A 247 39.05 0.69 14.36
CA GLU A 247 38.41 1.98 14.04
C GLU A 247 36.89 1.96 14.29
N ALA A 248 36.21 0.86 13.94
CA ALA A 248 34.78 0.70 14.25
C ALA A 248 34.51 0.68 15.77
N LEU A 249 35.37 0.06 16.56
CA LEU A 249 35.26 0.07 18.02
C LEU A 249 35.59 1.44 18.64
N LYS A 250 36.44 2.24 17.99
CA LYS A 250 36.72 3.61 18.38
C LYS A 250 35.49 4.51 18.11
N LEU A 251 34.93 4.42 16.89
CA LEU A 251 33.70 5.10 16.50
C LEU A 251 32.54 4.74 17.44
N LYS A 252 32.41 3.47 17.81
CA LYS A 252 31.42 3.01 18.80
C LYS A 252 31.56 3.76 20.13
N ARG A 253 32.80 3.93 20.63
CA ARG A 253 33.04 4.63 21.90
C ARG A 253 32.69 6.12 21.78
N GLU A 254 33.07 6.75 20.70
CA GLU A 254 32.82 8.17 20.44
C GLU A 254 31.32 8.47 20.36
N LEU A 255 30.60 7.77 19.47
CA LEU A 255 29.16 8.00 19.24
C LEU A 255 28.30 7.65 20.45
N ASN A 256 28.62 6.58 21.17
CA ASN A 256 27.87 6.19 22.36
C ASN A 256 28.12 7.15 23.54
N THR A 257 29.30 7.78 23.63
CA THR A 257 29.63 8.75 24.68
C THR A 257 29.03 10.12 24.39
N GLU A 258 29.10 10.57 23.15
CA GLU A 258 28.60 11.89 22.73
C GLU A 258 27.09 12.02 22.89
N ASN A 259 26.35 10.97 22.63
CA ASN A 259 24.90 10.98 22.63
C ASN A 259 24.25 10.52 23.96
N ASP A 260 25.03 10.10 24.95
CA ASP A 260 24.52 9.45 26.19
C ASP A 260 23.51 8.32 25.91
N LYS A 261 23.61 7.72 24.74
CA LYS A 261 22.76 6.62 24.27
C LYS A 261 23.59 5.62 23.48
N LYS A 262 23.18 4.36 23.54
CA LYS A 262 23.82 3.28 22.80
C LYS A 262 23.37 3.32 21.33
N ILE A 263 24.16 3.96 20.46
CA ILE A 263 23.93 4.00 19.01
C ILE A 263 24.44 2.74 18.33
N ILE A 264 25.72 2.39 18.59
CA ILE A 264 26.33 1.15 18.09
C ILE A 264 26.23 0.08 19.18
N SER A 265 25.54 -1.00 18.86
CA SER A 265 25.32 -2.12 19.77
C SER A 265 26.51 -3.05 19.79
N HIS A 266 26.86 -3.62 18.65
CA HIS A 266 27.91 -4.60 18.50
C HIS A 266 28.76 -4.32 17.26
N VAL A 267 29.99 -4.83 17.26
CA VAL A 267 30.84 -4.93 16.09
C VAL A 267 31.21 -6.40 15.97
N LEU A 268 31.01 -6.96 14.80
CA LEU A 268 31.32 -8.35 14.46
C LEU A 268 32.35 -8.37 13.32
N THR A 269 33.32 -9.25 13.41
CA THR A 269 34.38 -9.41 12.40
C THR A 269 34.41 -10.85 11.92
N ALA A 270 34.33 -11.05 10.62
CA ALA A 270 34.49 -12.32 9.95
C ALA A 270 35.75 -12.28 9.05
N VAL A 271 36.57 -13.33 9.11
CA VAL A 271 37.77 -13.49 8.28
C VAL A 271 37.64 -14.76 7.47
N GLY A 272 37.80 -14.67 6.18
CA GLY A 272 37.63 -15.80 5.26
C GLY A 272 36.15 -16.00 4.85
N ASP A 273 35.24 -15.16 5.29
CA ASP A 273 33.84 -15.24 4.96
C ASP A 273 33.18 -13.84 4.97
N GLN A 274 32.08 -13.70 4.24
CA GLN A 274 31.23 -12.50 4.14
C GLN A 274 29.78 -12.88 4.42
N TYR A 275 29.54 -13.42 5.61
CA TYR A 275 28.26 -14.02 5.98
C TYR A 275 27.07 -13.08 5.89
N PHE A 276 27.18 -11.86 6.43
CA PHE A 276 26.09 -10.88 6.45
C PHE A 276 25.79 -10.35 5.04
N SER A 277 26.80 -9.93 4.30
CA SER A 277 26.63 -9.44 2.93
C SER A 277 26.05 -10.50 2.01
N ASN A 278 26.43 -11.76 2.16
CA ASN A 278 25.89 -12.89 1.43
C ASN A 278 24.43 -13.18 1.82
N GLN A 279 24.10 -13.06 3.10
CA GLN A 279 22.72 -13.27 3.58
C GLN A 279 21.78 -12.15 3.12
N GLU A 280 22.21 -10.89 3.15
CA GLU A 280 21.43 -9.78 2.58
C GLU A 280 21.20 -9.96 1.09
N ALA A 281 22.22 -10.37 0.34
CA ALA A 281 22.09 -10.65 -1.09
C ALA A 281 21.10 -11.79 -1.38
N GLN A 282 21.07 -12.85 -0.56
CA GLN A 282 20.11 -13.94 -0.69
C GLN A 282 18.68 -13.54 -0.31
N ASN A 283 18.50 -12.67 0.67
CA ASN A 283 17.20 -12.18 1.13
C ASN A 283 16.67 -11.04 0.26
N SER A 284 17.50 -10.44 -0.57
CA SER A 284 17.07 -9.41 -1.52
C SER A 284 16.21 -10.04 -2.63
N PRO A 285 15.02 -9.48 -2.92
CA PRO A 285 14.17 -9.96 -4.02
C PRO A 285 14.84 -9.91 -5.40
N THR A 286 15.93 -9.17 -5.51
CA THR A 286 16.69 -8.94 -6.76
C THR A 286 18.14 -9.39 -6.66
N GLY A 287 18.54 -9.91 -5.49
CA GLY A 287 19.93 -10.31 -5.25
C GLY A 287 20.32 -11.56 -6.03
N PRO A 288 21.54 -11.62 -6.57
CA PRO A 288 22.08 -12.85 -7.12
C PRO A 288 22.18 -13.91 -6.01
N THR A 289 21.93 -15.16 -6.36
CA THR A 289 22.17 -16.29 -5.45
C THR A 289 23.68 -16.45 -5.30
N ILE A 290 24.28 -15.71 -4.38
CA ILE A 290 25.70 -15.83 -4.07
C ILE A 290 25.85 -17.04 -3.15
N GLN A 291 26.58 -18.05 -3.61
CA GLN A 291 27.00 -19.14 -2.72
C GLN A 291 28.05 -18.58 -1.78
N ALA A 292 27.86 -18.73 -0.48
CA ALA A 292 28.88 -18.41 0.51
C ALA A 292 30.16 -19.23 0.20
N THR A 293 31.15 -18.58 -0.41
CA THR A 293 32.47 -19.18 -0.65
C THR A 293 33.39 -18.65 0.41
N SER A 294 33.68 -19.49 1.39
CA SER A 294 34.73 -19.18 2.35
C SER A 294 36.08 -19.19 1.62
N THR A 295 36.69 -18.02 1.49
CA THR A 295 37.96 -17.84 0.78
C THR A 295 38.92 -17.00 1.61
N PRO A 296 40.23 -17.34 1.64
CA PRO A 296 41.21 -16.68 2.51
C PRO A 296 41.36 -15.17 2.28
N HIS A 297 41.00 -14.67 1.12
CA HIS A 297 41.23 -13.28 0.72
C HIS A 297 40.05 -12.35 1.02
N VAL A 298 38.92 -12.89 1.53
CA VAL A 298 37.73 -12.06 1.87
C VAL A 298 37.57 -11.93 3.37
N GLY A 299 36.96 -10.84 3.78
CA GLY A 299 36.57 -10.59 5.17
C GLY A 299 35.45 -9.59 5.27
N GLU A 300 34.88 -9.44 6.44
CA GLU A 300 33.74 -8.55 6.69
C GLU A 300 33.79 -8.00 8.12
N VAL A 301 33.54 -6.71 8.27
CA VAL A 301 33.30 -6.08 9.58
C VAL A 301 31.90 -5.51 9.57
N VAL A 302 31.04 -6.00 10.47
CA VAL A 302 29.64 -5.59 10.58
C VAL A 302 29.45 -4.77 11.84
N VAL A 303 28.97 -3.55 11.67
CA VAL A 303 28.58 -2.66 12.75
C VAL A 303 27.07 -2.77 12.95
N ILE A 304 26.66 -3.33 14.08
CA ILE A 304 25.25 -3.49 14.43
C ILE A 304 24.80 -2.29 15.25
N LEU A 305 23.83 -1.58 14.72
CA LEU A 305 23.22 -0.41 15.35
C LEU A 305 22.08 -0.83 16.29
N THR A 306 21.70 0.06 17.19
CA THR A 306 20.46 -0.10 17.96
C THR A 306 19.26 0.06 17.01
N PRO A 307 18.09 -0.56 17.26
CA PRO A 307 16.91 -0.46 16.41
C PRO A 307 16.54 0.99 16.05
N ALA A 308 16.13 1.21 14.80
CA ALA A 308 15.90 2.55 14.23
C ALA A 308 14.87 3.38 15.02
N ASP A 309 13.84 2.73 15.58
CA ASP A 309 12.81 3.36 16.42
C ASP A 309 13.37 3.94 17.71
N SER A 310 14.39 3.31 18.30
CA SER A 310 15.07 3.78 19.52
C SER A 310 16.12 4.87 19.25
N ARG A 311 16.52 5.06 17.99
CA ARG A 311 17.49 6.07 17.52
C ARG A 311 16.82 7.31 16.90
N TRP A 312 15.50 7.44 16.95
CA TRP A 312 14.79 8.54 16.32
C TRP A 312 15.35 9.91 16.74
N GLY A 313 15.75 10.71 15.74
CA GLY A 313 16.35 12.04 15.96
C GLY A 313 17.84 12.03 16.32
N LEU A 314 18.51 10.89 16.30
CA LEU A 314 19.95 10.72 16.46
C LEU A 314 20.62 10.44 15.10
N THR A 315 21.96 10.26 15.12
CA THR A 315 22.77 9.90 13.96
C THR A 315 22.24 8.64 13.27
N GLY A 316 21.85 8.76 12.01
CA GLY A 316 21.37 7.66 11.19
C GLY A 316 22.51 6.77 10.66
N ALA A 317 22.16 5.60 10.11
CA ALA A 317 23.12 4.71 9.48
C ALA A 317 23.88 5.40 8.32
N TYR A 318 23.20 6.22 7.55
CA TYR A 318 23.80 7.00 6.46
C TYR A 318 24.79 8.06 6.93
N ASP A 319 24.55 8.67 8.07
CA ASP A 319 25.45 9.65 8.66
C ASP A 319 26.73 8.95 9.13
N ILE A 320 26.59 7.74 9.70
CA ILE A 320 27.72 6.91 10.17
C ILE A 320 28.62 6.46 9.00
N ILE A 321 28.02 6.11 7.86
CA ILE A 321 28.78 5.69 6.65
C ILE A 321 29.62 6.85 6.09
N ASN A 322 29.22 8.10 6.32
CA ASN A 322 29.90 9.28 5.80
C ASN A 322 30.93 9.89 6.77
N ILE A 323 31.10 9.32 7.96
CA ILE A 323 32.16 9.69 8.92
C ILE A 323 33.44 8.92 8.63
#